data_5ce2d73907a5dda42f4521c038063c7a
#
_entry.id   5ce2d73907a5dda42f4521c038063c7a
#
_cell.length_a   1.000
_cell.length_b   1.000
_cell.length_c   1.000
_cell.angle_alpha   90.00
_cell.angle_beta   90.00
_cell.angle_gamma   90.00
#
_symmetry.space_group_name_H-M   'P 1'
#
loop_
_entity.id
_entity.type
_entity.pdbx_description
1 polymer ?
#
loop_
_entity_poly.entity_id
_entity_poly.type
_entity_poly.pdbx_seq_one_letter_code
_entity_poly.pdbx_strand_id
1 'polypeptide(L)'
;IGDWSSDVCSSDLFFLVGGCDGARVGRNYYTEFVKQTPEDSVILTLACGKYRFNDLDLGTIGGLPRIMDMGQCNDAYSAIKVAIALAEAFDCNVNELPLSMVLSWYEQKAVCILLTLLHLGIKNIYLGPTLPAFLSPNILNYLVENYQISPISTPEEDLKKILG
;
A
#
# COMPACT_ATOMS: atom_id res chain seq x y z
N ILE A 1 -11.69 25.28 -10.60
CA ILE A 1 -10.76 24.31 -9.99
C ILE A 1 -11.08 24.43 -8.53
N GLY A 2 -11.94 23.52 -8.03
CA GLY A 2 -12.34 23.49 -6.62
C GLY A 2 -11.11 23.26 -5.75
N ASP A 3 -11.18 23.80 -4.56
CA ASP A 3 -10.13 23.69 -3.53
C ASP A 3 -9.99 22.22 -3.06
N TRP A 4 -9.26 21.45 -3.83
CA TRP A 4 -8.96 20.03 -3.56
C TRP A 4 -8.17 19.86 -2.25
N SER A 5 -7.53 20.93 -1.78
CA SER A 5 -6.71 20.89 -0.57
C SER A 5 -7.52 20.80 0.71
N SER A 6 -8.75 21.34 0.73
CA SER A 6 -9.57 21.33 1.94
C SER A 6 -10.35 20.03 2.16
N ASP A 7 -10.72 19.32 1.07
CA ASP A 7 -11.53 18.10 1.19
C ASP A 7 -10.66 16.84 1.31
N VAL A 8 -9.43 16.86 0.77
CA VAL A 8 -8.44 15.78 0.97
C VAL A 8 -7.74 15.91 2.32
N CYS A 9 -7.63 17.11 2.89
CA CYS A 9 -7.15 17.31 4.27
C CYS A 9 -8.07 16.74 5.36
N SER A 10 -9.26 16.26 5.01
CA SER A 10 -10.13 15.57 5.99
C SER A 10 -9.83 14.08 6.08
N SER A 11 -9.06 13.50 5.16
CA SER A 11 -8.57 12.12 5.28
C SER A 11 -7.03 12.14 5.32
N ASP A 12 -6.51 12.06 6.51
CA ASP A 12 -5.06 12.06 6.75
C ASP A 12 -4.44 10.67 6.53
N LEU A 13 -5.16 9.70 5.92
CA LEU A 13 -4.69 8.31 5.82
C LEU A 13 -4.82 7.79 4.38
N PHE A 14 -3.69 7.35 3.86
CA PHE A 14 -3.60 6.68 2.57
C PHE A 14 -3.07 5.26 2.75
N PHE A 15 -3.70 4.29 2.10
CA PHE A 15 -3.23 2.91 2.04
C PHE A 15 -2.96 2.52 0.61
N LEU A 16 -1.75 2.09 0.29
CA LEU A 16 -1.45 1.43 -0.97
C LEU A 16 -1.55 -0.08 -0.76
N VAL A 17 -2.66 -0.67 -1.14
CA VAL A 17 -2.93 -2.10 -0.98
C VAL A 17 -2.92 -2.77 -2.34
N GLY A 18 -1.94 -3.59 -2.64
CA GLY A 18 -1.85 -4.17 -3.96
C GLY A 18 -0.72 -5.19 -4.12
N GLY A 19 -0.46 -5.53 -5.37
CA GLY A 19 0.58 -6.48 -5.75
C GLY A 19 0.02 -7.72 -6.40
N CYS A 20 0.69 -8.87 -6.23
CA CYS A 20 0.26 -10.11 -6.84
C CYS A 20 -0.97 -10.71 -6.16
N ASP A 21 -1.82 -11.38 -6.95
CA ASP A 21 -2.89 -12.21 -6.40
C ASP A 21 -2.40 -13.65 -6.26
N GLY A 22 -2.34 -14.13 -5.04
CA GLY A 22 -2.13 -15.55 -4.80
C GLY A 22 -3.47 -16.28 -4.86
N ALA A 23 -3.68 -17.14 -5.85
CA ALA A 23 -4.89 -17.94 -6.02
C ALA A 23 -5.15 -18.97 -4.90
N ARG A 24 -4.38 -18.95 -3.83
CA ARG A 24 -4.52 -19.91 -2.72
C ARG A 24 -5.79 -19.66 -1.94
N VAL A 25 -6.58 -20.70 -1.74
CA VAL A 25 -7.79 -20.68 -0.92
C VAL A 25 -7.45 -20.24 0.52
N GLY A 26 -8.30 -19.38 1.11
CA GLY A 26 -8.12 -18.90 2.48
C GLY A 26 -7.20 -17.70 2.66
N ARG A 27 -6.71 -17.11 1.57
CA ARG A 27 -5.91 -15.88 1.61
C ARG A 27 -6.78 -14.64 1.45
N ASN A 28 -7.45 -14.24 2.50
CA ASN A 28 -8.31 -13.05 2.49
C ASN A 28 -7.70 -11.84 3.24
N TYR A 29 -6.44 -11.91 3.63
CA TYR A 29 -5.80 -10.84 4.40
C TYR A 29 -6.05 -9.46 3.79
N TYR A 30 -5.72 -9.26 2.50
CA TYR A 30 -5.85 -7.96 1.85
C TYR A 30 -7.28 -7.48 1.74
N THR A 31 -8.23 -8.38 1.47
CA THR A 31 -9.66 -8.06 1.46
C THR A 31 -10.16 -7.65 2.83
N GLU A 32 -9.81 -8.41 3.87
CA GLU A 32 -10.21 -8.09 5.25
C GLU A 32 -9.50 -6.84 5.77
N PHE A 33 -8.25 -6.61 5.37
CA PHE A 33 -7.53 -5.36 5.67
C PHE A 33 -8.28 -4.16 5.09
N VAL A 34 -8.61 -4.19 3.80
CA VAL A 34 -9.32 -3.10 3.11
C VAL A 34 -10.67 -2.80 3.75
N LYS A 35 -11.42 -3.83 4.14
CA LYS A 35 -12.73 -3.66 4.81
C LYS A 35 -12.63 -2.99 6.18
N GLN A 36 -11.50 -3.11 6.85
CA GLN A 36 -11.29 -2.59 8.20
C GLN A 36 -10.59 -1.23 8.22
N THR A 37 -10.19 -0.70 7.05
CA THR A 37 -9.61 0.64 6.98
C THR A 37 -10.61 1.70 7.45
N PRO A 38 -10.17 2.76 8.13
CA PRO A 38 -11.02 3.86 8.56
C PRO A 38 -11.85 4.45 7.40
N GLU A 39 -13.06 4.90 7.69
CA GLU A 39 -13.97 5.44 6.67
C GLU A 39 -13.45 6.73 6.01
N ASP A 40 -12.61 7.45 6.71
CA ASP A 40 -11.92 8.67 6.26
C ASP A 40 -10.59 8.42 5.55
N SER A 41 -10.26 7.16 5.20
CA SER A 41 -9.04 6.80 4.50
C SER A 41 -9.26 6.55 3.00
N VAL A 42 -8.24 6.83 2.19
CA VAL A 42 -8.17 6.54 0.77
C VAL A 42 -7.35 5.27 0.52
N ILE A 43 -7.84 4.39 -0.33
CA ILE A 43 -7.19 3.14 -0.71
C ILE A 43 -6.75 3.23 -2.17
N LEU A 44 -5.46 3.29 -2.38
CA LEU A 44 -4.84 3.14 -3.68
C LEU A 44 -4.58 1.65 -3.93
N THR A 45 -4.97 1.14 -5.07
CA THR A 45 -4.73 -0.27 -5.39
C THR A 45 -4.18 -0.45 -6.78
N LEU A 46 -3.40 -1.50 -6.99
CA LEU A 46 -2.85 -1.85 -8.30
C LEU A 46 -2.55 -3.35 -8.39
N ALA A 47 -2.31 -3.78 -9.63
CA ALA A 47 -1.94 -5.15 -10.01
C ALA A 47 -3.07 -6.18 -9.78
N CYS A 48 -2.73 -7.48 -9.75
CA CYS A 48 -3.74 -8.54 -9.73
C CYS A 48 -4.48 -8.64 -8.39
N GLY A 49 -3.85 -8.26 -7.29
CA GLY A 49 -4.45 -8.33 -5.96
C GLY A 49 -5.72 -7.49 -5.81
N LYS A 50 -5.85 -6.41 -6.58
CA LYS A 50 -7.03 -5.54 -6.56
C LYS A 50 -8.35 -6.27 -6.88
N TYR A 51 -8.32 -7.28 -7.72
CA TYR A 51 -9.52 -8.03 -8.14
C TYR A 51 -10.19 -8.82 -7.01
N ARG A 52 -9.59 -8.86 -5.82
CA ARG A 52 -10.21 -9.45 -4.63
C ARG A 52 -11.14 -8.50 -3.89
N PHE A 53 -11.01 -7.20 -4.12
CA PHE A 53 -11.74 -6.19 -3.34
C PHE A 53 -12.10 -4.91 -4.10
N ASN A 54 -11.73 -4.76 -5.37
CA ASN A 54 -12.04 -3.55 -6.14
C ASN A 54 -13.52 -3.38 -6.49
N ASP A 55 -14.33 -4.42 -6.27
CA ASP A 55 -15.78 -4.41 -6.41
C ASP A 55 -16.51 -4.06 -5.10
N LEU A 56 -15.77 -3.87 -4.00
CA LEU A 56 -16.37 -3.44 -2.73
C LEU A 56 -16.81 -1.98 -2.81
N ASP A 57 -18.04 -1.73 -2.37
CA ASP A 57 -18.53 -0.36 -2.16
C ASP A 57 -18.10 0.10 -0.76
N LEU A 58 -17.03 0.87 -0.69
CA LEU A 58 -16.53 1.47 0.56
C LEU A 58 -16.94 2.95 0.71
N GLY A 59 -17.80 3.44 -0.17
CA GLY A 59 -18.23 4.83 -0.15
C GLY A 59 -17.29 5.78 -0.88
N THR A 60 -17.45 7.07 -0.60
CA THR A 60 -16.75 8.17 -1.30
C THR A 60 -16.15 9.16 -0.31
N ILE A 61 -15.06 9.81 -0.70
CA ILE A 61 -14.43 10.94 -0.01
C ILE A 61 -14.32 12.10 -1.01
N GLY A 62 -14.82 13.28 -0.67
CA GLY A 62 -14.80 14.45 -1.56
C GLY A 62 -15.48 14.20 -2.92
N GLY A 63 -16.46 13.27 -2.97
CA GLY A 63 -17.13 12.89 -4.22
C GLY A 63 -16.34 11.88 -5.08
N LEU A 64 -15.19 11.39 -4.63
CA LEU A 64 -14.41 10.36 -5.28
C LEU A 64 -14.55 9.02 -4.56
N PRO A 65 -14.49 7.88 -5.27
CA PRO A 65 -14.47 6.57 -4.63
C PRO A 65 -13.29 6.44 -3.67
N ARG A 66 -13.50 5.82 -2.50
CA ARG A 66 -12.41 5.55 -1.55
C ARG A 66 -11.38 4.56 -2.11
N ILE A 67 -11.81 3.63 -2.98
CA ILE A 67 -10.88 2.74 -3.70
C ILE A 67 -10.56 3.37 -5.05
N MET A 68 -9.28 3.61 -5.30
CA MET A 68 -8.78 4.15 -6.56
C MET A 68 -7.84 3.15 -7.23
N ASP A 69 -8.23 2.67 -8.39
CA ASP A 69 -7.45 1.71 -9.19
C ASP A 69 -6.35 2.43 -9.97
N MET A 70 -5.10 2.13 -9.65
CA MET A 70 -3.90 2.70 -10.26
C MET A 70 -3.40 1.90 -11.47
N GLY A 71 -4.12 0.84 -11.87
CA GLY A 71 -3.75 -0.01 -13.02
C GLY A 71 -3.11 -1.34 -12.64
N GLN A 72 -2.27 -1.87 -13.52
CA GLN A 72 -1.60 -3.15 -13.35
C GLN A 72 -0.18 -3.00 -12.79
N CYS A 73 0.52 -4.11 -12.59
CA CYS A 73 1.91 -4.09 -12.10
C CYS A 73 2.86 -3.28 -13.01
N ASN A 74 2.57 -3.20 -14.31
CA ASN A 74 3.32 -2.35 -15.23
C ASN A 74 3.09 -0.85 -14.99
N ASP A 75 2.01 -0.49 -14.29
CA ASP A 75 1.64 0.89 -13.96
C ASP A 75 2.16 1.33 -12.57
N ALA A 76 3.03 0.52 -11.95
CA ALA A 76 3.65 0.87 -10.66
C ALA A 76 4.38 2.23 -10.71
N TYR A 77 4.90 2.62 -11.87
CA TYR A 77 5.46 3.95 -12.09
C TYR A 77 4.42 5.06 -11.84
N SER A 78 3.19 4.88 -12.31
CA SER A 78 2.10 5.83 -12.07
C SER A 78 1.78 5.96 -10.59
N ALA A 79 1.75 4.85 -9.85
CA ALA A 79 1.55 4.87 -8.41
C ALA A 79 2.67 5.64 -7.67
N ILE A 80 3.92 5.46 -8.09
CA ILE A 80 5.06 6.23 -7.55
C ILE A 80 4.88 7.72 -7.86
N LYS A 81 4.47 8.09 -9.07
CA LYS A 81 4.20 9.49 -9.44
C LYS A 81 3.07 10.11 -8.63
N VAL A 82 2.03 9.34 -8.32
CA VAL A 82 0.94 9.80 -7.43
C VAL A 82 1.46 10.03 -6.01
N ALA A 83 2.26 9.12 -5.47
CA ALA A 83 2.87 9.31 -4.14
C ALA A 83 3.76 10.56 -4.09
N ILE A 84 4.55 10.83 -5.15
CA ILE A 84 5.36 12.05 -5.25
C ILE A 84 4.47 13.29 -5.31
N ALA A 85 3.41 13.29 -6.14
CA ALA A 85 2.50 14.41 -6.26
C ALA A 85 1.73 14.68 -4.95
N LEU A 86 1.37 13.64 -4.20
CA LEU A 86 0.81 13.78 -2.86
C LEU A 86 1.83 14.41 -1.91
N ALA A 87 3.08 13.96 -1.92
CA ALA A 87 4.13 14.54 -1.08
C ALA A 87 4.36 16.03 -1.38
N GLU A 88 4.35 16.40 -2.66
CA GLU A 88 4.43 17.80 -3.09
C GLU A 88 3.20 18.62 -2.61
N ALA A 89 2.00 18.03 -2.70
CA ALA A 89 0.76 18.70 -2.26
C ALA A 89 0.70 18.90 -0.73
N PHE A 90 1.28 17.98 0.03
CA PHE A 90 1.38 18.05 1.49
C PHE A 90 2.65 18.77 1.99
N ASP A 91 3.49 19.26 1.07
CA ASP A 91 4.78 19.91 1.38
C ASP A 91 5.67 19.06 2.29
N CYS A 92 5.78 17.76 1.99
CA CYS A 92 6.54 16.79 2.77
C CYS A 92 7.28 15.78 1.90
N ASN A 93 8.08 14.92 2.53
CA ASN A 93 8.72 13.77 1.87
C ASN A 93 7.73 12.61 1.71
N VAL A 94 7.93 11.74 0.70
CA VAL A 94 7.10 10.54 0.51
C VAL A 94 7.05 9.65 1.76
N ASN A 95 8.15 9.58 2.53
CA ASN A 95 8.21 8.82 3.78
C ASN A 95 7.55 9.52 4.98
N GLU A 96 7.20 10.78 4.83
CA GLU A 96 6.48 11.59 5.85
C GLU A 96 4.99 11.64 5.55
N LEU A 97 4.58 11.22 4.35
CA LEU A 97 3.18 11.03 4.02
C LEU A 97 2.52 10.02 4.97
N PRO A 98 1.27 10.24 5.36
CA PRO A 98 0.46 9.25 6.06
C PRO A 98 0.05 8.10 5.11
N LEU A 99 1.01 7.57 4.37
CA LEU A 99 0.86 6.53 3.37
C LEU A 99 1.49 5.23 3.86
N SER A 100 0.65 4.22 4.08
CA SER A 100 1.09 2.87 4.42
C SER A 100 0.99 1.93 3.23
N MET A 101 2.07 1.21 2.97
CA MET A 101 2.15 0.27 1.86
C MET A 101 1.97 -1.16 2.35
N VAL A 102 0.90 -1.81 1.91
CA VAL A 102 0.55 -3.20 2.26
C VAL A 102 0.57 -4.04 0.99
N LEU A 103 1.72 -4.66 0.73
CA LEU A 103 2.04 -5.24 -0.57
C LEU A 103 2.08 -6.75 -0.54
N SER A 104 1.57 -7.37 -1.60
CA SER A 104 1.73 -8.80 -1.85
C SER A 104 2.71 -9.07 -2.99
N TRP A 105 3.46 -10.16 -2.86
CA TRP A 105 4.38 -10.60 -3.90
C TRP A 105 4.24 -12.10 -4.16
N TYR A 106 4.39 -12.52 -5.42
CA TYR A 106 4.43 -13.92 -5.83
C TYR A 106 5.32 -14.16 -7.04
N GLU A 107 5.65 -13.10 -7.76
CA GLU A 107 6.43 -13.20 -8.98
C GLU A 107 7.55 -12.17 -9.04
N GLN A 108 8.43 -12.35 -10.02
CA GLN A 108 9.65 -11.55 -10.19
C GLN A 108 9.38 -10.04 -10.38
N LYS A 109 8.29 -9.64 -11.03
CA LYS A 109 7.94 -8.22 -11.21
C LYS A 109 7.68 -7.54 -9.86
N ALA A 110 6.99 -8.21 -8.94
CA ALA A 110 6.75 -7.66 -7.62
C ALA A 110 8.06 -7.45 -6.85
N VAL A 111 9.02 -8.38 -7.00
CA VAL A 111 10.36 -8.22 -6.42
C VAL A 111 11.11 -7.04 -7.04
N CYS A 112 11.05 -6.88 -8.37
CA CYS A 112 11.66 -5.74 -9.06
C CYS A 112 11.06 -4.41 -8.60
N ILE A 113 9.73 -4.34 -8.43
CA ILE A 113 9.04 -3.16 -7.91
C ILE A 113 9.48 -2.87 -6.48
N LEU A 114 9.53 -3.88 -5.61
CA LEU A 114 10.02 -3.73 -4.25
C LEU A 114 11.45 -3.18 -4.22
N LEU A 115 12.37 -3.75 -5.00
CA LEU A 115 13.74 -3.25 -5.09
C LEU A 115 13.81 -1.80 -5.60
N THR A 116 12.92 -1.43 -6.51
CA THR A 116 12.81 -0.04 -6.99
C THR A 116 12.37 0.88 -5.85
N LEU A 117 11.36 0.50 -5.06
CA LEU A 117 10.92 1.27 -3.90
C LEU A 117 12.06 1.45 -2.89
N LEU A 118 12.81 0.39 -2.59
CA LEU A 118 13.96 0.44 -1.70
C LEU A 118 15.08 1.33 -2.25
N HIS A 119 15.35 1.27 -3.56
CA HIS A 119 16.31 2.15 -4.22
C HIS A 119 15.92 3.64 -4.14
N LEU A 120 14.63 3.93 -4.20
CA LEU A 120 14.08 5.27 -4.01
C LEU A 120 14.03 5.71 -2.52
N GLY A 121 14.45 4.84 -1.61
CA GLY A 121 14.45 5.13 -0.18
C GLY A 121 13.08 5.07 0.48
N ILE A 122 12.09 4.44 -0.16
CA ILE A 122 10.75 4.27 0.40
C ILE A 122 10.78 3.27 1.56
N LYS A 123 10.10 3.60 2.64
CA LYS A 123 10.06 2.85 3.91
C LYS A 123 8.62 2.48 4.29
N ASN A 124 8.46 1.81 5.44
CA ASN A 124 7.16 1.43 6.00
C ASN A 124 6.34 0.50 5.11
N ILE A 125 6.95 -0.59 4.63
CA ILE A 125 6.31 -1.55 3.74
C ILE A 125 5.91 -2.80 4.53
N TYR A 126 4.61 -3.09 4.58
CA TYR A 126 4.05 -4.37 5.04
C TYR A 126 4.03 -5.35 3.88
N LEU A 127 4.75 -6.45 4.01
CA LEU A 127 5.00 -7.37 2.90
C LEU A 127 4.49 -8.78 3.22
N GLY A 128 3.72 -9.34 2.32
CA GLY A 128 3.19 -10.69 2.48
C GLY A 128 2.88 -11.40 1.17
N PRO A 129 2.23 -12.54 1.31
CA PRO A 129 1.80 -13.25 2.53
C PRO A 129 2.95 -13.98 3.25
N THR A 130 4.09 -14.10 2.60
CA THR A 130 5.34 -14.65 3.14
C THR A 130 6.50 -13.79 2.67
N LEU A 131 7.57 -13.74 3.41
CA LEU A 131 8.79 -13.09 2.93
C LEU A 131 9.46 -13.93 1.84
N PRO A 132 10.18 -13.31 0.89
CA PRO A 132 10.90 -14.03 -0.15
C PRO A 132 11.89 -15.04 0.42
N ALA A 133 11.78 -16.31 0.03
CA ALA A 133 12.59 -17.41 0.55
C ALA A 133 14.09 -17.28 0.23
N PHE A 134 14.46 -16.43 -0.73
CA PHE A 134 15.86 -16.17 -1.07
C PHE A 134 16.53 -15.14 -0.15
N LEU A 135 15.77 -14.49 0.73
CA LEU A 135 16.33 -13.56 1.72
C LEU A 135 16.98 -14.35 2.86
N SER A 136 18.29 -14.18 3.03
CA SER A 136 18.96 -14.69 4.21
C SER A 136 18.53 -13.91 5.47
N PRO A 137 18.64 -14.49 6.68
CA PRO A 137 18.31 -13.78 7.91
C PRO A 137 19.05 -12.44 8.07
N ASN A 138 20.30 -12.36 7.63
CA ASN A 138 21.08 -11.13 7.71
C ASN A 138 20.53 -10.04 6.78
N ILE A 139 20.15 -10.41 5.55
CA ILE A 139 19.53 -9.46 4.60
C ILE A 139 18.18 -9.04 5.12
N LEU A 140 17.38 -9.95 5.67
CA LEU A 140 16.10 -9.63 6.24
C LEU A 140 16.22 -8.62 7.40
N ASN A 141 17.14 -8.87 8.34
CA ASN A 141 17.39 -7.93 9.45
C ASN A 141 17.80 -6.54 8.92
N TYR A 142 18.68 -6.51 7.93
CA TYR A 142 19.07 -5.25 7.28
C TYR A 142 17.88 -4.49 6.68
N LEU A 143 16.97 -5.19 6.01
CA LEU A 143 15.77 -4.61 5.41
C LEU A 143 14.78 -4.10 6.48
N VAL A 144 14.60 -4.85 7.56
CA VAL A 144 13.76 -4.44 8.69
C VAL A 144 14.33 -3.18 9.36
N GLU A 145 15.63 -3.17 9.66
CA GLU A 145 16.28 -2.08 10.39
C GLU A 145 16.39 -0.79 9.55
N ASN A 146 16.68 -0.89 8.25
CA ASN A 146 16.97 0.27 7.43
C ASN A 146 15.77 0.77 6.61
N TYR A 147 14.85 -0.13 6.24
CA TYR A 147 13.71 0.19 5.40
C TYR A 147 12.36 -0.03 6.09
N GLN A 148 12.36 -0.51 7.34
CA GLN A 148 11.13 -0.75 8.10
C GLN A 148 10.16 -1.68 7.35
N ILE A 149 10.70 -2.73 6.71
CA ILE A 149 9.88 -3.77 6.12
C ILE A 149 9.35 -4.66 7.22
N SER A 150 8.03 -4.83 7.27
CA SER A 150 7.35 -5.69 8.23
C SER A 150 6.61 -6.82 7.52
N PRO A 151 6.73 -8.07 7.98
CA PRO A 151 5.84 -9.11 7.50
C PRO A 151 4.42 -8.82 7.96
N ILE A 152 3.43 -9.14 7.13
CA ILE A 152 2.03 -9.04 7.53
C ILE A 152 1.73 -10.07 8.63
N SER A 153 0.83 -9.69 9.55
CA SER A 153 0.30 -10.59 10.60
C SER A 153 -1.19 -10.82 10.42
N THR A 154 -2.02 -10.19 11.23
CA THR A 154 -3.47 -10.12 11.00
C THR A 154 -3.87 -8.70 10.58
N PRO A 155 -4.96 -8.53 9.81
CA PRO A 155 -5.40 -7.19 9.41
C PRO A 155 -5.60 -6.25 10.59
N GLU A 156 -6.17 -6.75 11.67
CA GLU A 156 -6.46 -5.99 12.89
C GLU A 156 -5.18 -5.50 13.60
N GLU A 157 -4.20 -6.42 13.74
CA GLU A 157 -2.93 -6.10 14.39
C GLU A 157 -2.10 -5.13 13.56
N ASP A 158 -2.08 -5.32 12.24
CA ASP A 158 -1.30 -4.47 11.35
C ASP A 158 -1.94 -3.08 11.23
N LEU A 159 -3.28 -2.97 11.12
CA LEU A 159 -3.98 -1.70 11.19
C LEU A 159 -3.75 -0.98 12.52
N LYS A 160 -3.80 -1.70 13.63
CA LYS A 160 -3.52 -1.13 14.95
C LYS A 160 -2.09 -0.57 15.05
N LYS A 161 -1.10 -1.23 14.45
CA LYS A 161 0.29 -0.73 14.41
C LYS A 161 0.44 0.50 13.52
N ILE A 162 -0.33 0.57 12.43
CA ILE A 162 -0.30 1.68 11.48
C ILE A 162 -0.97 2.92 12.07
N LEU A 163 -2.08 2.73 12.76
CA LEU A 163 -2.90 3.81 13.29
C LEU A 163 -2.44 4.33 14.67
N GLY A 164 -1.61 3.58 15.38
CA GLY A 164 -1.07 3.93 16.72
C GLY A 164 -1.92 3.35 17.84
#